data_4b7fdb5a692dc71ecb68d82639a8914e
#
_entry.id   4b7fdb5a692dc71ecb68d82639a8914e
#
_cell.length_a   1.000
_cell.length_b   1.000
_cell.length_c   1.000
_cell.angle_alpha   90.00
_cell.angle_beta   90.00
_cell.angle_gamma   90.00
#
_symmetry.space_group_name_H-M   'P 1'
#
loop_
_entity.id
_entity.type
_entity.pdbx_description
1 polymer ?
#
loop_
_entity_poly.entity_id
_entity_poly.type
_entity_poly.pdbx_seq_one_letter_code
_entity_poly.pdbx_strand_id
1 'polypeptide(L)'
;CPAERTKPWGTNHAVMMGADVIQEPFAVINCDDFYGRDSFQVMGKFLSALPEGAKNTYAMVGFRVGNTLSESGTVSRGICGTNADHLLTSVVERTKIQRIDGEVKYIDDNGEWTATPDTTPVSMNFWGFTPDYFAYSKEFFKAFLSDPKNMENLKSEFFIPLMVDKLISDGTATVEVLDTTSKWFGVTYPEDRQSVVDKIQALVDAGEYPAKLF
;
A
#
# COMPACT_ATOMS: atom_id res chain seq x y z
N CYS A 1 -12.89 -5.69 23.40
CA CYS A 1 -11.86 -4.66 23.24
C CYS A 1 -11.39 -4.23 24.64
N PRO A 2 -10.07 -4.16 24.89
CA PRO A 2 -9.55 -3.63 26.16
C PRO A 2 -10.09 -2.21 26.40
N ALA A 3 -10.49 -1.91 27.64
CA ALA A 3 -11.10 -0.61 27.98
C ALA A 3 -10.15 0.58 27.76
N GLU A 4 -8.86 0.32 27.92
CA GLU A 4 -7.78 1.32 27.78
C GLU A 4 -7.36 1.57 26.33
N ARG A 5 -7.85 0.75 25.39
CA ARG A 5 -7.48 0.89 23.97
C ARG A 5 -8.21 2.08 23.34
N THR A 6 -7.45 3.05 22.88
CA THR A 6 -7.94 4.21 22.11
C THR A 6 -7.61 4.13 20.62
N LYS A 7 -6.66 3.27 20.25
CA LYS A 7 -6.20 3.12 18.86
C LYS A 7 -7.16 2.24 18.05
N PRO A 8 -7.52 2.61 16.80
CA PRO A 8 -8.22 1.73 15.87
C PRO A 8 -7.46 0.42 15.61
N TRP A 9 -8.17 -0.61 15.14
CA TRP A 9 -7.58 -1.93 14.91
C TRP A 9 -6.73 -2.04 13.63
N GLY A 10 -6.57 -0.97 12.88
CA GLY A 10 -5.71 -0.93 11.70
C GLY A 10 -6.47 -0.87 10.38
N THR A 11 -5.71 -0.75 9.28
CA THR A 11 -6.25 -0.47 7.94
C THR A 11 -7.14 -1.60 7.42
N ASN A 12 -6.81 -2.86 7.68
CA ASN A 12 -7.66 -3.97 7.22
C ASN A 12 -8.98 -4.05 7.99
N HIS A 13 -9.00 -3.67 9.26
CA HIS A 13 -10.27 -3.55 9.99
C HIS A 13 -11.17 -2.48 9.39
N ALA A 14 -10.61 -1.35 8.96
CA ALA A 14 -11.38 -0.31 8.28
C ALA A 14 -11.97 -0.82 6.94
N VAL A 15 -11.18 -1.55 6.14
CA VAL A 15 -11.66 -2.16 4.89
C VAL A 15 -12.82 -3.13 5.15
N MET A 16 -12.74 -3.95 6.20
CA MET A 16 -13.82 -4.89 6.56
C MET A 16 -15.18 -4.24 6.76
N MET A 17 -15.23 -2.98 7.17
CA MET A 17 -16.51 -2.25 7.37
C MET A 17 -17.27 -2.03 6.07
N GLY A 18 -16.62 -2.16 4.91
CA GLY A 18 -17.26 -2.12 3.60
C GLY A 18 -17.96 -3.42 3.15
N ALA A 19 -17.81 -4.52 3.92
CA ALA A 19 -18.25 -5.87 3.50
C ALA A 19 -19.74 -5.98 3.15
N ASP A 20 -20.60 -5.22 3.82
CA ASP A 20 -22.06 -5.32 3.61
C ASP A 20 -22.55 -4.51 2.40
N VAL A 21 -21.70 -3.62 1.85
CA VAL A 21 -22.08 -2.70 0.76
C VAL A 21 -21.28 -2.91 -0.53
N ILE A 22 -20.06 -3.44 -0.43
CA ILE A 22 -19.19 -3.66 -1.59
C ILE A 22 -19.36 -5.09 -2.09
N GLN A 23 -19.94 -5.23 -3.29
CA GLN A 23 -20.22 -6.53 -3.92
C GLN A 23 -19.45 -6.75 -5.24
N GLU A 24 -18.67 -5.75 -5.65
CA GLU A 24 -17.88 -5.74 -6.88
C GLU A 24 -16.38 -5.69 -6.57
N PRO A 25 -15.50 -6.02 -7.52
CA PRO A 25 -14.07 -5.76 -7.37
C PRO A 25 -13.81 -4.30 -7.01
N PHE A 26 -12.94 -4.05 -6.04
CA PHE A 26 -12.76 -2.72 -5.47
C PHE A 26 -11.30 -2.40 -5.23
N ALA A 27 -10.98 -1.11 -5.19
CA ALA A 27 -9.67 -0.62 -4.81
C ALA A 27 -9.69 0.01 -3.41
N VAL A 28 -8.56 -0.09 -2.71
CA VAL A 28 -8.31 0.53 -1.42
C VAL A 28 -7.13 1.48 -1.56
N ILE A 29 -7.29 2.70 -1.09
CA ILE A 29 -6.26 3.74 -1.05
C ILE A 29 -6.26 4.44 0.31
N ASN A 30 -5.17 5.11 0.65
CA ASN A 30 -5.18 6.10 1.72
C ASN A 30 -5.82 7.40 1.20
N CYS A 31 -6.65 8.05 2.01
CA CYS A 31 -7.38 9.24 1.59
C CYS A 31 -6.54 10.54 1.56
N ASP A 32 -5.35 10.50 2.13
CA ASP A 32 -4.43 11.63 2.30
C ASP A 32 -3.16 11.54 1.44
N ASP A 33 -3.09 10.54 0.55
CA ASP A 33 -1.99 10.31 -0.37
C ASP A 33 -2.36 10.72 -1.81
N PHE A 34 -1.38 11.28 -2.53
CA PHE A 34 -1.48 11.51 -3.97
C PHE A 34 -0.82 10.35 -4.72
N TYR A 35 -1.61 9.64 -5.52
CA TYR A 35 -1.16 8.44 -6.23
C TYR A 35 -0.85 8.67 -7.71
N GLY A 36 -1.23 9.82 -8.27
CA GLY A 36 -1.10 10.12 -9.69
C GLY A 36 -2.12 9.39 -10.58
N ARG A 37 -2.32 9.88 -11.79
CA ARG A 37 -3.37 9.41 -12.70
C ARG A 37 -3.14 7.98 -13.22
N ASP A 38 -1.90 7.68 -13.62
CA ASP A 38 -1.56 6.38 -14.23
C ASP A 38 -1.81 5.21 -13.26
N SER A 39 -1.56 5.38 -11.96
CA SER A 39 -1.81 4.35 -10.95
C SER A 39 -3.29 3.94 -10.88
N PHE A 40 -4.22 4.89 -11.01
CA PHE A 40 -5.65 4.60 -11.09
C PHE A 40 -6.04 3.93 -12.41
N GLN A 41 -5.36 4.29 -13.50
CA GLN A 41 -5.62 3.69 -14.80
C GLN A 41 -5.20 2.22 -14.84
N VAL A 42 -4.00 1.88 -14.32
CA VAL A 42 -3.54 0.49 -14.30
C VAL A 42 -4.40 -0.37 -13.36
N MET A 43 -4.76 0.15 -12.18
CA MET A 43 -5.66 -0.56 -11.26
C MET A 43 -7.06 -0.72 -11.83
N GLY A 44 -7.63 0.34 -12.39
CA GLY A 44 -8.96 0.30 -13.02
C GLY A 44 -9.02 -0.68 -14.20
N LYS A 45 -7.97 -0.72 -15.02
CA LYS A 45 -7.85 -1.68 -16.12
C LYS A 45 -7.78 -3.12 -15.60
N PHE A 46 -7.00 -3.38 -14.56
CA PHE A 46 -6.92 -4.71 -13.93
C PHE A 46 -8.29 -5.15 -13.41
N LEU A 47 -8.93 -4.35 -12.55
CA LEU A 47 -10.21 -4.70 -11.93
C LEU A 47 -11.34 -4.89 -12.97
N SER A 48 -11.36 -4.06 -14.02
CA SER A 48 -12.36 -4.15 -15.10
C SER A 48 -12.15 -5.35 -16.03
N ALA A 49 -10.94 -5.93 -16.07
CA ALA A 49 -10.64 -7.11 -16.86
C ALA A 49 -10.93 -8.43 -16.13
N LEU A 50 -11.21 -8.38 -14.84
CA LEU A 50 -11.54 -9.57 -14.07
C LEU A 50 -12.85 -10.20 -14.59
N PRO A 51 -12.90 -11.52 -14.77
CA PRO A 51 -14.13 -12.21 -15.13
C PRO A 51 -15.18 -12.08 -14.02
N GLU A 52 -16.45 -12.15 -14.39
CA GLU A 52 -17.55 -12.19 -13.42
C GLU A 52 -17.35 -13.32 -12.42
N GLY A 53 -17.48 -13.02 -11.14
CA GLY A 53 -17.29 -13.99 -10.05
C GLY A 53 -15.83 -14.37 -9.78
N ALA A 54 -14.86 -13.61 -10.31
CA ALA A 54 -13.44 -13.78 -9.98
C ALA A 54 -13.22 -13.78 -8.46
N LYS A 55 -12.35 -14.67 -8.00
CA LYS A 55 -11.99 -14.82 -6.59
C LYS A 55 -10.48 -14.99 -6.46
N ASN A 56 -9.95 -14.61 -5.29
CA ASN A 56 -8.55 -14.84 -4.92
C ASN A 56 -7.55 -14.25 -5.92
N THR A 57 -7.99 -13.28 -6.72
CA THR A 57 -7.20 -12.61 -7.75
C THR A 57 -7.14 -11.14 -7.40
N TYR A 58 -6.03 -10.73 -6.83
CA TYR A 58 -5.82 -9.40 -6.29
C TYR A 58 -4.70 -8.69 -7.03
N ALA A 59 -4.60 -7.40 -6.82
CA ALA A 59 -3.50 -6.60 -7.35
C ALA A 59 -3.02 -5.56 -6.33
N MET A 60 -1.82 -5.08 -6.56
CA MET A 60 -1.25 -3.94 -5.86
C MET A 60 -0.55 -3.04 -6.88
N VAL A 61 -0.70 -1.73 -6.74
CA VAL A 61 0.15 -0.81 -7.51
C VAL A 61 1.52 -0.74 -6.87
N GLY A 62 2.53 -1.21 -7.58
CA GLY A 62 3.94 -1.17 -7.20
C GLY A 62 4.56 0.16 -7.64
N PHE A 63 4.75 1.09 -6.70
CA PHE A 63 5.46 2.33 -6.98
C PHE A 63 6.96 2.08 -6.97
N ARG A 64 7.69 2.78 -7.84
CA ARG A 64 9.16 2.73 -7.83
C ARG A 64 9.67 3.48 -6.62
N VAL A 65 10.50 2.85 -5.79
CA VAL A 65 10.97 3.42 -4.52
C VAL A 65 11.57 4.82 -4.70
N GLY A 66 12.33 5.03 -5.78
CA GLY A 66 12.91 6.35 -6.11
C GLY A 66 11.88 7.47 -6.31
N ASN A 67 10.62 7.11 -6.63
CA ASN A 67 9.50 8.04 -6.81
C ASN A 67 8.68 8.28 -5.53
N THR A 68 9.11 7.75 -4.38
CA THR A 68 8.36 7.80 -3.12
C THR A 68 9.18 8.37 -1.95
N LEU A 69 10.36 8.90 -2.23
CA LEU A 69 11.26 9.44 -1.20
C LEU A 69 10.82 10.85 -0.77
N SER A 70 11.19 11.23 0.46
CA SER A 70 11.11 12.59 0.96
C SER A 70 12.50 13.25 0.88
N GLU A 71 12.53 14.55 0.61
CA GLU A 71 13.74 15.36 0.71
C GLU A 71 14.02 15.79 2.16
N SER A 72 13.01 15.67 3.04
CA SER A 72 13.08 16.12 4.43
C SER A 72 13.62 15.07 5.39
N GLY A 73 13.78 13.81 4.95
CA GLY A 73 14.31 12.74 5.80
C GLY A 73 14.06 11.33 5.29
N THR A 74 14.27 10.35 6.17
CA THR A 74 14.00 8.95 5.85
C THR A 74 12.51 8.67 5.78
N VAL A 75 12.12 7.70 4.93
CA VAL A 75 10.75 7.24 4.81
C VAL A 75 10.65 5.74 5.15
N SER A 76 9.44 5.29 5.47
CA SER A 76 9.12 3.85 5.64
C SER A 76 8.31 3.35 4.46
N ARG A 77 8.69 2.18 3.89
CA ARG A 77 8.00 1.57 2.74
C ARG A 77 8.03 0.06 2.84
N GLY A 78 6.96 -0.58 2.40
CA GLY A 78 6.96 -2.03 2.17
C GLY A 78 7.66 -2.36 0.87
N ILE A 79 8.92 -2.80 0.93
CA ILE A 79 9.65 -3.29 -0.25
C ILE A 79 9.04 -4.61 -0.70
N CYS A 80 8.67 -4.70 -1.98
CA CYS A 80 7.98 -5.82 -2.56
C CYS A 80 8.95 -6.75 -3.29
N GLY A 81 8.90 -8.04 -2.96
CA GLY A 81 9.46 -9.10 -3.78
C GLY A 81 8.45 -9.54 -4.83
N THR A 82 8.91 -9.79 -6.07
CA THR A 82 8.06 -10.30 -7.16
C THR A 82 8.73 -11.48 -7.86
N ASN A 83 7.92 -12.39 -8.41
CA ASN A 83 8.41 -13.45 -9.29
C ASN A 83 8.45 -13.00 -10.76
N ALA A 84 8.81 -13.92 -11.68
CA ALA A 84 8.89 -13.65 -13.10
C ALA A 84 7.54 -13.30 -13.77
N ASP A 85 6.43 -13.70 -13.16
CA ASP A 85 5.06 -13.42 -13.60
C ASP A 85 4.50 -12.12 -12.98
N HIS A 86 5.35 -11.30 -12.37
CA HIS A 86 4.98 -10.08 -11.63
C HIS A 86 4.03 -10.31 -10.44
N LEU A 87 3.95 -11.53 -9.92
CA LEU A 87 3.17 -11.82 -8.73
C LEU A 87 3.98 -11.48 -7.47
N LEU A 88 3.32 -10.85 -6.52
CA LEU A 88 3.87 -10.51 -5.21
C LEU A 88 4.25 -11.79 -4.45
N THR A 89 5.48 -11.84 -3.97
CA THR A 89 5.99 -12.96 -3.17
C THR A 89 6.26 -12.58 -1.71
N SER A 90 6.50 -11.30 -1.46
CA SER A 90 6.73 -10.78 -0.11
C SER A 90 6.54 -9.26 -0.05
N VAL A 91 6.20 -8.75 1.12
CA VAL A 91 6.25 -7.32 1.44
C VAL A 91 7.03 -7.16 2.74
N VAL A 92 8.19 -6.51 2.65
CA VAL A 92 9.06 -6.30 3.82
C VAL A 92 9.11 -4.82 4.17
N GLU A 93 8.56 -4.46 5.33
CA GLU A 93 8.59 -3.08 5.79
C GLU A 93 10.02 -2.65 6.15
N ARG A 94 10.50 -1.58 5.50
CA ARG A 94 11.78 -0.93 5.75
C ARG A 94 11.53 0.47 6.28
N THR A 95 11.92 0.71 7.51
CA THR A 95 11.57 1.94 8.26
C THR A 95 12.51 3.11 8.06
N LYS A 96 13.62 2.90 7.34
CA LYS A 96 14.61 3.94 7.04
C LYS A 96 15.09 3.77 5.62
N ILE A 97 14.48 4.50 4.71
CA ILE A 97 14.86 4.53 3.29
C ILE A 97 15.14 5.99 2.92
N GLN A 98 16.24 6.25 2.24
CA GLN A 98 16.59 7.57 1.73
C GLN A 98 17.59 7.46 0.57
N ARG A 99 17.85 8.58 -0.09
CA ARG A 99 18.92 8.68 -1.09
C ARG A 99 20.22 9.10 -0.42
N ILE A 100 21.28 8.30 -0.58
CA ILE A 100 22.64 8.54 -0.06
C ILE A 100 23.59 8.42 -1.24
N ASP A 101 24.38 9.45 -1.51
CA ASP A 101 25.37 9.50 -2.59
C ASP A 101 24.79 9.12 -3.98
N GLY A 102 23.55 9.54 -4.23
CA GLY A 102 22.83 9.29 -5.48
C GLY A 102 22.09 7.95 -5.56
N GLU A 103 22.32 7.02 -4.64
CA GLU A 103 21.68 5.71 -4.58
C GLU A 103 20.56 5.67 -3.54
N VAL A 104 19.48 4.93 -3.83
CA VAL A 104 18.47 4.61 -2.81
C VAL A 104 19.01 3.52 -1.89
N LYS A 105 19.01 3.78 -0.60
CA LYS A 105 19.46 2.84 0.43
C LYS A 105 18.44 2.71 1.54
N TYR A 106 18.41 1.54 2.16
CA TYR A 106 17.60 1.26 3.35
C TYR A 106 18.44 0.56 4.42
N ILE A 107 18.01 0.64 5.68
CA ILE A 107 18.62 -0.14 6.76
C ILE A 107 18.06 -1.57 6.70
N ASP A 108 18.96 -2.53 6.54
CA ASP A 108 18.63 -3.96 6.52
C ASP A 108 18.48 -4.54 7.96
N ASP A 109 18.23 -5.86 8.04
CA ASP A 109 18.00 -6.54 9.31
C ASP A 109 19.25 -6.63 10.21
N ASN A 110 20.45 -6.38 9.64
CA ASN A 110 21.71 -6.29 10.36
C ASN A 110 22.02 -4.85 10.85
N GLY A 111 21.20 -3.89 10.48
CA GLY A 111 21.41 -2.48 10.79
C GLY A 111 22.32 -1.74 9.82
N GLU A 112 22.63 -2.35 8.65
CA GLU A 112 23.54 -1.81 7.66
C GLU A 112 22.79 -1.13 6.50
N TRP A 113 23.39 -0.08 5.92
CA TRP A 113 22.85 0.57 4.74
C TRP A 113 23.05 -0.28 3.49
N THR A 114 21.97 -0.81 2.94
CA THR A 114 21.95 -1.66 1.74
C THR A 114 21.32 -0.90 0.59
N ALA A 115 22.01 -0.88 -0.57
CA ALA A 115 21.51 -0.23 -1.78
C ALA A 115 20.39 -1.05 -2.43
N THR A 116 19.44 -0.34 -3.06
CA THR A 116 18.39 -0.94 -3.87
C THR A 116 18.17 -0.10 -5.13
N PRO A 117 17.82 -0.71 -6.28
CA PRO A 117 17.50 0.04 -7.49
C PRO A 117 16.35 1.03 -7.28
N ASP A 118 16.40 2.20 -7.92
CA ASP A 118 15.32 3.19 -7.91
C ASP A 118 13.97 2.60 -8.39
N THR A 119 14.02 1.56 -9.23
CA THR A 119 12.87 0.88 -9.80
C THR A 119 12.29 -0.21 -8.90
N THR A 120 12.90 -0.49 -7.74
CA THR A 120 12.39 -1.49 -6.81
C THR A 120 10.94 -1.17 -6.42
N PRO A 121 10.00 -2.12 -6.58
CA PRO A 121 8.60 -1.87 -6.27
C PRO A 121 8.39 -1.77 -4.76
N VAL A 122 7.61 -0.79 -4.35
CA VAL A 122 7.17 -0.59 -2.96
C VAL A 122 5.67 -0.45 -2.88
N SER A 123 5.10 -0.95 -1.79
CA SER A 123 3.70 -0.74 -1.46
C SER A 123 3.48 0.65 -0.86
N MET A 124 2.49 1.35 -1.42
CA MET A 124 1.96 2.61 -0.90
C MET A 124 0.49 2.48 -0.49
N ASN A 125 0.06 1.26 -0.11
CA ASN A 125 -1.31 0.92 0.27
C ASN A 125 -2.35 1.15 -0.84
N PHE A 126 -1.95 0.97 -2.10
CA PHE A 126 -2.90 0.95 -3.21
C PHE A 126 -3.15 -0.49 -3.63
N TRP A 127 -4.26 -1.06 -3.19
CA TRP A 127 -4.63 -2.47 -3.35
C TRP A 127 -5.90 -2.60 -4.18
N GLY A 128 -6.01 -3.69 -4.94
CA GLY A 128 -7.22 -4.12 -5.64
C GLY A 128 -7.64 -5.51 -5.19
N PHE A 129 -8.90 -5.67 -4.83
CA PHE A 129 -9.44 -6.91 -4.28
C PHE A 129 -10.74 -7.33 -4.97
N THR A 130 -11.01 -8.64 -4.96
CA THR A 130 -12.33 -9.19 -5.19
C THR A 130 -13.11 -9.35 -3.87
N PRO A 131 -14.46 -9.37 -3.85
CA PRO A 131 -15.26 -9.33 -2.62
C PRO A 131 -15.02 -10.49 -1.63
N ASP A 132 -14.48 -11.62 -2.11
CA ASP A 132 -14.09 -12.74 -1.25
C ASP A 132 -13.04 -12.38 -0.19
N TYR A 133 -12.25 -11.31 -0.43
CA TYR A 133 -11.32 -10.74 0.54
C TYR A 133 -11.96 -10.45 1.90
N PHE A 134 -13.23 -10.02 1.91
CA PHE A 134 -13.94 -9.72 3.15
C PHE A 134 -14.15 -10.95 4.03
N ALA A 135 -14.44 -12.11 3.43
CA ALA A 135 -14.61 -13.36 4.18
C ALA A 135 -13.30 -13.77 4.86
N TYR A 136 -12.20 -13.71 4.14
CA TYR A 136 -10.88 -13.99 4.71
C TYR A 136 -10.52 -12.99 5.81
N SER A 137 -10.71 -11.70 5.56
CA SER A 137 -10.44 -10.64 6.55
C SER A 137 -11.19 -10.87 7.85
N LYS A 138 -12.46 -11.29 7.78
CA LYS A 138 -13.30 -11.58 8.95
C LYS A 138 -12.74 -12.74 9.77
N GLU A 139 -12.34 -13.84 9.13
CA GLU A 139 -11.78 -14.99 9.83
C GLU A 139 -10.40 -14.67 10.43
N PHE A 140 -9.56 -13.96 9.69
CA PHE A 140 -8.25 -13.54 10.19
C PHE A 140 -8.35 -12.54 11.33
N PHE A 141 -9.31 -11.63 11.29
CA PHE A 141 -9.53 -10.68 12.38
C PHE A 141 -9.96 -11.39 13.67
N LYS A 142 -10.80 -12.42 13.56
CA LYS A 142 -11.14 -13.26 14.72
C LYS A 142 -9.89 -13.93 15.31
N ALA A 143 -9.05 -14.53 14.45
CA ALA A 143 -7.80 -15.15 14.88
C ALA A 143 -6.86 -14.11 15.52
N PHE A 144 -6.72 -12.93 14.91
CA PHE A 144 -5.92 -11.82 15.43
C PHE A 144 -6.37 -11.40 16.84
N LEU A 145 -7.68 -11.26 17.07
CA LEU A 145 -8.24 -10.92 18.38
C LEU A 145 -8.14 -12.07 19.39
N SER A 146 -8.03 -13.31 18.93
CA SER A 146 -7.88 -14.48 19.81
C SER A 146 -6.44 -14.66 20.31
N ASP A 147 -5.46 -13.98 19.73
CA ASP A 147 -4.07 -13.99 20.20
C ASP A 147 -3.92 -13.04 21.40
N PRO A 148 -3.57 -13.54 22.59
CA PRO A 148 -3.38 -12.71 23.78
C PRO A 148 -2.37 -11.58 23.57
N LYS A 149 -1.29 -11.80 22.78
CA LYS A 149 -0.28 -10.78 22.47
C LYS A 149 -0.89 -9.56 21.78
N ASN A 150 -1.84 -9.78 20.87
CA ASN A 150 -2.52 -8.69 20.18
C ASN A 150 -3.50 -7.94 21.09
N MET A 151 -4.11 -8.64 22.03
CA MET A 151 -5.06 -8.04 22.99
C MET A 151 -4.34 -7.28 24.10
N GLU A 152 -3.22 -7.78 24.58
CA GLU A 152 -2.41 -7.13 25.61
C GLU A 152 -1.67 -5.90 25.07
N ASN A 153 -1.29 -5.91 23.79
CA ASN A 153 -0.66 -4.77 23.13
C ASN A 153 -1.72 -3.77 22.64
N LEU A 154 -1.96 -2.71 23.41
CA LEU A 154 -2.91 -1.65 23.08
C LEU A 154 -2.61 -0.93 21.75
N LYS A 155 -1.41 -1.15 21.15
CA LYS A 155 -0.99 -0.57 19.88
C LYS A 155 -0.98 -1.57 18.72
N SER A 156 -1.33 -2.86 18.94
CA SER A 156 -1.37 -3.86 17.87
C SER A 156 -2.36 -3.42 16.78
N GLU A 157 -2.04 -3.69 15.52
CA GLU A 157 -2.86 -3.30 14.37
C GLU A 157 -2.97 -4.44 13.38
N PHE A 158 -4.15 -4.61 12.84
CA PHE A 158 -4.49 -5.54 11.78
C PHE A 158 -4.41 -4.82 10.44
N PHE A 159 -3.22 -4.89 9.81
CA PHE A 159 -2.91 -4.19 8.57
C PHE A 159 -3.26 -5.00 7.33
N ILE A 160 -3.52 -4.31 6.20
CA ILE A 160 -3.71 -4.94 4.90
C ILE A 160 -2.49 -5.79 4.48
N PRO A 161 -1.24 -5.31 4.57
CA PRO A 161 -0.07 -6.14 4.22
C PRO A 161 0.02 -7.44 5.01
N LEU A 162 -0.31 -7.46 6.30
CA LEU A 162 -0.33 -8.68 7.11
C LEU A 162 -1.34 -9.72 6.58
N MET A 163 -2.52 -9.24 6.18
CA MET A 163 -3.55 -10.09 5.57
C MET A 163 -3.11 -10.63 4.21
N VAL A 164 -2.56 -9.77 3.36
CA VAL A 164 -2.07 -10.13 2.04
C VAL A 164 -0.94 -11.15 2.14
N ASP A 165 0.06 -10.91 2.99
CA ASP A 165 1.19 -11.82 3.20
C ASP A 165 0.70 -13.22 3.60
N LYS A 166 -0.28 -13.30 4.50
CA LYS A 166 -0.89 -14.58 4.89
C LYS A 166 -1.55 -15.29 3.70
N LEU A 167 -2.34 -14.59 2.89
CA LEU A 167 -3.06 -15.18 1.76
C LEU A 167 -2.12 -15.68 0.66
N ILE A 168 -1.03 -14.97 0.37
CA ILE A 168 -0.03 -15.42 -0.61
C ILE A 168 0.81 -16.58 -0.05
N SER A 169 1.20 -16.52 1.22
CA SER A 169 1.99 -17.59 1.88
C SER A 169 1.24 -18.91 1.97
N ASP A 170 -0.06 -18.86 2.20
CA ASP A 170 -0.93 -20.05 2.23
C ASP A 170 -1.31 -20.56 0.82
N GLY A 171 -0.93 -19.84 -0.24
CA GLY A 171 -1.34 -20.15 -1.61
C GLY A 171 -2.84 -19.95 -1.86
N THR A 172 -3.53 -19.20 -1.00
CA THR A 172 -4.97 -18.94 -1.11
C THR A 172 -5.28 -17.93 -2.20
N ALA A 173 -4.43 -16.91 -2.38
CA ALA A 173 -4.63 -15.86 -3.36
C ALA A 173 -3.33 -15.51 -4.08
N THR A 174 -3.48 -14.91 -5.26
CA THR A 174 -2.40 -14.28 -6.00
C THR A 174 -2.58 -12.76 -6.00
N VAL A 175 -1.48 -12.03 -5.98
CA VAL A 175 -1.47 -10.58 -6.04
C VAL A 175 -0.55 -10.13 -7.17
N GLU A 176 -1.10 -9.56 -8.22
CA GLU A 176 -0.31 -8.99 -9.31
C GLU A 176 0.24 -7.62 -8.89
N VAL A 177 1.53 -7.38 -9.14
CA VAL A 177 2.17 -6.08 -8.89
C VAL A 177 2.13 -5.28 -10.19
N LEU A 178 1.23 -4.29 -10.21
CA LEU A 178 1.01 -3.40 -11.35
C LEU A 178 2.06 -2.28 -11.33
N ASP A 179 2.92 -2.22 -12.36
CA ASP A 179 3.88 -1.12 -12.50
C ASP A 179 3.17 0.18 -12.86
N THR A 180 3.62 1.28 -12.29
CA THR A 180 3.16 2.63 -12.62
C THR A 180 4.31 3.59 -12.81
N THR A 181 4.13 4.52 -13.73
CA THR A 181 5.05 5.65 -13.94
C THR A 181 4.72 6.82 -13.01
N SER A 182 3.59 6.80 -12.33
CA SER A 182 3.18 7.85 -11.40
C SER A 182 4.20 8.06 -10.29
N LYS A 183 4.32 9.31 -9.88
CA LYS A 183 5.03 9.67 -8.64
C LYS A 183 4.01 9.69 -7.51
N TRP A 184 4.36 9.01 -6.43
CA TRP A 184 3.63 9.15 -5.18
C TRP A 184 4.20 10.31 -4.38
N PHE A 185 3.35 11.08 -3.75
CA PHE A 185 3.74 12.03 -2.72
C PHE A 185 2.61 12.28 -1.73
N GLY A 186 3.00 12.57 -0.50
CA GLY A 186 2.10 12.89 0.61
C GLY A 186 2.82 13.81 1.58
N VAL A 187 2.15 14.23 2.62
CA VAL A 187 2.73 15.06 3.68
C VAL A 187 3.18 14.15 4.82
N THR A 188 4.44 13.69 4.76
CA THR A 188 5.03 12.89 5.85
C THR A 188 5.52 13.80 6.98
N TYR A 189 6.12 14.92 6.61
CA TYR A 189 6.57 15.97 7.52
C TYR A 189 5.84 17.28 7.22
N PRO A 190 5.63 18.16 8.20
CA PRO A 190 5.02 19.48 7.96
C PRO A 190 5.74 20.28 6.84
N GLU A 191 7.05 20.12 6.72
CA GLU A 191 7.91 20.74 5.73
C GLU A 191 7.62 20.27 4.29
N ASP A 192 7.09 19.05 4.13
CA ASP A 192 6.75 18.50 2.81
C ASP A 192 5.55 19.21 2.16
N ARG A 193 4.73 19.94 2.95
CA ARG A 193 3.48 20.54 2.47
C ARG A 193 3.69 21.46 1.27
N GLN A 194 4.68 22.36 1.33
CA GLN A 194 4.92 23.27 0.20
C GLN A 194 5.38 22.51 -1.04
N SER A 195 6.27 21.54 -0.88
CA SER A 195 6.72 20.67 -1.98
C SER A 195 5.56 19.92 -2.65
N VAL A 196 4.59 19.45 -1.86
CA VAL A 196 3.38 18.77 -2.38
C VAL A 196 2.52 19.74 -3.19
N VAL A 197 2.29 20.97 -2.67
CA VAL A 197 1.55 22.02 -3.39
C VAL A 197 2.22 22.35 -4.73
N ASP A 198 3.53 22.55 -4.73
CA ASP A 198 4.29 22.89 -5.94
C ASP A 198 4.26 21.75 -6.97
N LYS A 199 4.36 20.50 -6.52
CA LYS A 199 4.24 19.30 -7.39
C LYS A 199 2.85 19.19 -8.03
N ILE A 200 1.77 19.40 -7.26
CA ILE A 200 0.40 19.39 -7.80
C ILE A 200 0.23 20.55 -8.80
N GLN A 201 0.71 21.75 -8.48
CA GLN A 201 0.64 22.89 -9.39
C GLN A 201 1.39 22.62 -10.69
N ALA A 202 2.56 22.00 -10.63
CA ALA A 202 3.32 21.64 -11.82
C ALA A 202 2.55 20.64 -12.73
N LEU A 203 1.78 19.71 -12.16
CA LEU A 203 0.93 18.80 -12.94
C LEU A 203 -0.25 19.52 -13.60
N VAL A 204 -0.81 20.53 -12.93
CA VAL A 204 -1.85 21.41 -13.49
C VAL A 204 -1.27 22.25 -14.63
N ASP A 205 -0.11 22.85 -14.43
CA ASP A 205 0.56 23.68 -15.43
C ASP A 205 0.98 22.88 -16.68
N ALA A 206 1.32 21.60 -16.48
CA ALA A 206 1.59 20.64 -17.55
C ALA A 206 0.31 20.14 -18.28
N GLY A 207 -0.89 20.50 -17.80
CA GLY A 207 -2.17 20.07 -18.37
C GLY A 207 -2.56 18.63 -18.04
N GLU A 208 -1.87 17.96 -17.10
CA GLU A 208 -2.24 16.62 -16.64
C GLU A 208 -3.53 16.65 -15.81
N TYR A 209 -3.73 17.70 -15.04
CA TYR A 209 -4.94 17.99 -14.27
C TYR A 209 -5.54 19.33 -14.67
N PRO A 210 -6.88 19.48 -14.64
CA PRO A 210 -7.52 20.76 -14.91
C PRO A 210 -7.24 21.76 -13.77
N ALA A 211 -7.13 23.04 -14.11
CA ALA A 211 -6.95 24.12 -13.12
C ALA A 211 -8.14 24.25 -12.16
N LYS A 212 -9.31 23.76 -12.54
CA LYS A 212 -10.52 23.71 -11.73
C LYS A 212 -11.14 22.32 -11.84
N LEU A 213 -11.33 21.64 -10.70
CA LEU A 213 -11.89 20.29 -10.65
C LEU A 213 -13.41 20.27 -10.69
N PHE A 214 -14.08 21.33 -10.25
CA PHE A 214 -15.53 21.47 -10.15
C PHE A 214 -16.03 22.80 -10.69
#